data_6b1064ca9deb4596490534e2bb5a6d04
#
_entry.id   6b1064ca9deb4596490534e2bb5a6d04
#
_cell.length_a   1.000
_cell.length_b   1.000
_cell.length_c   1.000
_cell.angle_alpha   90.00
_cell.angle_beta   90.00
_cell.angle_gamma   90.00
#
_symmetry.space_group_name_H-M   'P 1'
#
loop_
_entity.id
_entity.type
_entity.pdbx_description
1 polymer ?
#
loop_
_entity_poly.entity_id
_entity_poly.type
_entity_poly.pdbx_seq_one_letter_code
_entity_poly.pdbx_strand_id
1 'polypeptide(L)'
;MPTVVLQIGGRIRAERARKGISLRGLARNVGLSPSLISQIETGKCQPSVSTLYAITTALGISVQDVFGESRPAGGPAAPGPAAAARAASGSSAPGPAAPGAPGSSVPARAEPGPPVDGRAAGRPGQDAVAGQDAVTGQDMVACPGQREILELDSGVTWERLGHAPGSQVDFLLVSYAPGGCSSPPGHLMQHPGTEYGYLLRGELVVTLGSRSHRLTPGDSVSFTSATPHSYRNQGTVPAVGVWFVAGPDGA
;
A
#
# COMPACT_ATOMS: atom_id res chain seq x y z
N MET A 1 -11.19 -16.89 -16.24
CA MET A 1 -9.95 -17.32 -15.57
C MET A 1 -10.20 -17.31 -14.08
N PRO A 2 -9.81 -18.35 -13.35
CA PRO A 2 -10.03 -18.36 -11.92
C PRO A 2 -9.19 -17.29 -11.24
N THR A 3 -9.78 -16.61 -10.28
CA THR A 3 -9.10 -15.70 -9.35
C THR A 3 -7.99 -16.43 -8.62
N VAL A 4 -6.79 -15.87 -8.56
CA VAL A 4 -5.64 -16.49 -7.90
C VAL A 4 -5.57 -16.03 -6.45
N VAL A 5 -5.93 -16.94 -5.54
CA VAL A 5 -5.72 -16.71 -4.09
C VAL A 5 -4.27 -17.04 -3.75
N LEU A 6 -3.54 -16.06 -3.26
CA LEU A 6 -2.10 -16.19 -3.02
C LEU A 6 -1.79 -16.90 -1.70
N GLN A 7 -0.86 -17.84 -1.77
CA GLN A 7 -0.27 -18.51 -0.61
C GLN A 7 1.05 -17.80 -0.22
N ILE A 8 0.95 -16.79 0.62
CA ILE A 8 2.09 -15.92 0.96
C ILE A 8 3.13 -16.55 1.89
N GLY A 9 2.75 -17.60 2.63
CA GLY A 9 3.60 -18.21 3.65
C GLY A 9 4.94 -18.71 3.11
N GLY A 10 4.92 -19.36 1.93
CA GLY A 10 6.12 -19.84 1.25
C GLY A 10 7.09 -18.72 0.89
N ARG A 11 6.59 -17.57 0.50
CA ARG A 11 7.40 -16.37 0.16
C ARG A 11 8.02 -15.75 1.39
N ILE A 12 7.24 -15.57 2.46
CA ILE A 12 7.74 -15.11 3.75
C ILE A 12 8.89 -16.00 4.22
N ARG A 13 8.72 -17.33 4.12
CA ARG A 13 9.77 -18.30 4.47
C ARG A 13 11.02 -18.14 3.60
N ALA A 14 10.85 -18.01 2.29
CA ALA A 14 11.96 -17.84 1.35
C ALA A 14 12.76 -16.56 1.64
N GLU A 15 12.08 -15.43 1.84
CA GLU A 15 12.71 -14.15 2.17
C GLU A 15 13.42 -14.17 3.51
N ARG A 16 12.78 -14.76 4.53
CA ARG A 16 13.43 -14.96 5.83
C ARG A 16 14.72 -15.78 5.71
N ALA A 17 14.65 -16.90 4.97
CA ALA A 17 15.81 -17.77 4.77
C ALA A 17 16.93 -17.06 4.00
N ARG A 18 16.57 -16.32 2.93
CA ARG A 18 17.52 -15.52 2.13
C ARG A 18 18.29 -14.50 2.98
N LYS A 19 17.62 -13.93 3.99
CA LYS A 19 18.22 -12.97 4.93
C LYS A 19 18.93 -13.64 6.12
N GLY A 20 19.01 -14.97 6.17
CA GLY A 20 19.66 -15.70 7.25
C GLY A 20 18.97 -15.57 8.61
N ILE A 21 17.71 -15.11 8.64
CA ILE A 21 16.96 -14.93 9.87
C ILE A 21 16.34 -16.27 10.28
N SER A 22 16.58 -16.72 11.53
CA SER A 22 15.92 -17.92 12.03
C SER A 22 14.44 -17.67 12.31
N LEU A 23 13.62 -18.73 12.27
CA LEU A 23 12.19 -18.64 12.60
C LEU A 23 11.95 -18.01 13.98
N ARG A 24 12.74 -18.43 14.99
CA ARG A 24 12.69 -17.84 16.34
C ARG A 24 13.16 -16.38 16.35
N GLY A 25 14.11 -16.02 15.49
CA GLY A 25 14.58 -14.65 15.33
C GLY A 25 13.49 -13.75 14.80
N LEU A 26 12.81 -14.16 13.70
CA LEU A 26 11.69 -13.42 13.15
C LEU A 26 10.57 -13.27 14.17
N ALA A 27 10.17 -14.37 14.82
CA ALA A 27 9.12 -14.37 15.85
C ALA A 27 9.40 -13.35 16.97
N ARG A 28 10.65 -13.28 17.44
CA ARG A 28 11.07 -12.31 18.46
C ARG A 28 10.99 -10.87 17.94
N ASN A 29 11.43 -10.64 16.70
CA ASN A 29 11.44 -9.31 16.11
C ASN A 29 10.02 -8.73 15.93
N VAL A 30 9.04 -9.61 15.63
CA VAL A 30 7.64 -9.19 15.43
C VAL A 30 6.77 -9.36 16.67
N GLY A 31 7.33 -9.84 17.80
CA GLY A 31 6.57 -10.03 19.05
C GLY A 31 5.56 -11.17 19.01
N LEU A 32 5.78 -12.18 18.15
CA LEU A 32 4.86 -13.32 17.97
C LEU A 32 5.49 -14.64 18.45
N SER A 33 4.65 -15.66 18.62
CA SER A 33 5.17 -17.00 18.94
C SER A 33 5.84 -17.64 17.70
N PRO A 34 6.92 -18.43 17.89
CA PRO A 34 7.51 -19.20 16.81
C PRO A 34 6.51 -20.17 16.13
N SER A 35 5.56 -20.69 16.90
CA SER A 35 4.50 -21.56 16.36
C SER A 35 3.61 -20.84 15.36
N LEU A 36 3.20 -19.60 15.67
CA LEU A 36 2.37 -18.79 14.78
C LEU A 36 3.13 -18.48 13.48
N ILE A 37 4.39 -18.04 13.56
CA ILE A 37 5.21 -17.81 12.36
C ILE A 37 5.33 -19.08 11.51
N SER A 38 5.54 -20.24 12.15
CA SER A 38 5.60 -21.53 11.44
C SER A 38 4.27 -21.87 10.75
N GLN A 39 3.15 -21.60 11.40
CA GLN A 39 1.83 -21.83 10.81
C GLN A 39 1.56 -20.91 9.62
N ILE A 40 1.96 -19.64 9.69
CA ILE A 40 1.87 -18.69 8.59
C ILE A 40 2.77 -19.16 7.43
N GLU A 41 4.03 -19.48 7.68
CA GLU A 41 4.99 -19.94 6.65
C GLU A 41 4.55 -21.24 5.96
N THR A 42 3.80 -22.09 6.65
CA THR A 42 3.29 -23.35 6.09
C THR A 42 1.86 -23.24 5.54
N GLY A 43 1.27 -22.03 5.53
CA GLY A 43 -0.09 -21.80 5.03
C GLY A 43 -1.20 -22.39 5.89
N LYS A 44 -0.90 -22.80 7.13
CA LYS A 44 -1.89 -23.35 8.08
C LYS A 44 -2.77 -22.28 8.71
N CYS A 45 -2.30 -21.03 8.74
CA CYS A 45 -3.11 -19.87 9.06
C CYS A 45 -2.67 -18.67 8.21
N GLN A 46 -3.58 -17.74 8.03
CA GLN A 46 -3.29 -16.47 7.37
C GLN A 46 -2.89 -15.42 8.43
N PRO A 47 -1.97 -14.50 8.13
CA PRO A 47 -1.69 -13.39 9.03
C PRO A 47 -2.83 -12.38 9.01
N SER A 48 -3.03 -11.64 10.10
CA SER A 48 -3.79 -10.39 10.06
C SER A 48 -3.02 -9.31 9.29
N VAL A 49 -3.69 -8.21 8.92
CA VAL A 49 -3.05 -7.06 8.27
C VAL A 49 -1.86 -6.56 9.09
N SER A 50 -2.05 -6.34 10.39
CA SER A 50 -0.99 -5.89 11.29
C SER A 50 0.16 -6.88 11.41
N THR A 51 -0.13 -8.18 11.42
CA THR A 51 0.89 -9.24 11.43
C THR A 51 1.69 -9.25 10.13
N LEU A 52 1.02 -9.09 8.99
CA LEU A 52 1.70 -9.03 7.69
C LEU A 52 2.67 -7.85 7.61
N TYR A 53 2.22 -6.64 7.98
CA TYR A 53 3.09 -5.47 8.02
C TYR A 53 4.26 -5.63 9.00
N ALA A 54 4.03 -6.20 10.18
CA ALA A 54 5.11 -6.48 11.14
C ALA A 54 6.16 -7.44 10.55
N ILE A 55 5.73 -8.50 9.85
CA ILE A 55 6.62 -9.47 9.21
C ILE A 55 7.39 -8.81 8.06
N THR A 56 6.72 -8.11 7.14
CA THR A 56 7.36 -7.48 5.98
C THR A 56 8.36 -6.40 6.42
N THR A 57 8.00 -5.58 7.40
CA THR A 57 8.90 -4.59 8.03
C THR A 57 10.13 -5.26 8.66
N ALA A 58 9.94 -6.32 9.45
CA ALA A 58 11.05 -7.04 10.08
C ALA A 58 11.97 -7.73 9.07
N LEU A 59 11.41 -8.11 7.93
CA LEU A 59 12.18 -8.67 6.80
C LEU A 59 12.73 -7.58 5.88
N GLY A 60 12.36 -6.30 6.04
CA GLY A 60 12.76 -5.21 5.14
C GLY A 60 12.36 -5.50 3.69
N ILE A 61 11.12 -5.96 3.48
CA ILE A 61 10.49 -6.19 2.18
C ILE A 61 9.18 -5.40 2.12
N SER A 62 8.71 -5.12 0.92
CA SER A 62 7.39 -4.52 0.72
C SER A 62 6.28 -5.57 0.76
N VAL A 63 5.03 -5.12 0.93
CA VAL A 63 3.87 -5.99 0.76
C VAL A 63 3.78 -6.48 -0.69
N GLN A 64 4.23 -5.69 -1.66
CA GLN A 64 4.30 -6.09 -3.07
C GLN A 64 5.18 -7.33 -3.30
N ASP A 65 6.30 -7.44 -2.59
CA ASP A 65 7.17 -8.62 -2.67
C ASP A 65 6.45 -9.90 -2.24
N VAL A 66 5.40 -9.75 -1.43
CA VAL A 66 4.56 -10.86 -0.97
C VAL A 66 3.48 -11.23 -2.00
N PHE A 67 2.96 -10.28 -2.77
CA PHE A 67 2.00 -10.55 -3.86
C PHE A 67 2.64 -11.31 -5.03
N GLY A 68 3.90 -11.10 -5.28
CA GLY A 68 4.63 -11.85 -6.30
C GLY A 68 4.82 -11.19 -7.65
N GLU A 69 5.97 -10.63 -7.78
CA GLU A 69 6.85 -10.90 -8.92
C GLU A 69 8.22 -11.20 -8.33
N SER A 70 8.74 -12.36 -8.66
CA SER A 70 10.15 -12.64 -8.45
C SER A 70 10.93 -11.59 -9.20
N ARG A 71 11.46 -10.58 -8.49
CA ARG A 71 12.52 -9.74 -9.01
C ARG A 71 13.59 -10.69 -9.51
N PRO A 72 14.03 -10.62 -10.78
CA PRO A 72 15.14 -11.45 -11.23
C PRO A 72 16.31 -11.18 -10.29
N ALA A 73 16.84 -12.24 -9.69
CA ALA A 73 18.02 -12.18 -8.87
C ALA A 73 19.19 -11.70 -9.75
N GLY A 74 19.60 -10.44 -9.62
CA GLY A 74 20.74 -9.94 -10.38
C GLY A 74 20.72 -8.44 -10.66
N GLY A 75 20.69 -7.62 -9.63
CA GLY A 75 21.12 -6.23 -9.71
C GLY A 75 21.87 -5.88 -8.44
N PRO A 76 23.07 -5.24 -8.51
CA PRO A 76 23.82 -4.89 -7.31
C PRO A 76 22.99 -3.92 -6.46
N ALA A 77 22.89 -4.23 -5.17
CA ALA A 77 22.34 -3.33 -4.18
C ALA A 77 23.04 -1.97 -4.30
N ALA A 78 22.29 -0.91 -4.55
CA ALA A 78 22.81 0.43 -4.42
C ALA A 78 23.31 0.63 -2.98
N PRO A 79 24.51 1.18 -2.77
CA PRO A 79 25.02 1.41 -1.44
C PRO A 79 24.17 2.47 -0.76
N GLY A 80 23.63 2.13 0.41
CA GLY A 80 22.91 3.07 1.27
C GLY A 80 23.79 4.28 1.62
N PRO A 81 23.21 5.46 1.85
CA PRO A 81 23.95 6.63 2.28
C PRO A 81 24.37 6.49 3.74
N ALA A 82 25.56 5.93 3.96
CA ALA A 82 26.26 6.07 5.23
C ALA A 82 27.48 6.95 4.99
N ALA A 83 27.56 7.99 5.82
CA ALA A 83 28.74 8.84 6.05
C ALA A 83 28.95 10.03 5.09
N ALA A 84 28.28 11.15 5.39
CA ALA A 84 28.91 12.46 5.27
C ALA A 84 28.40 13.38 6.39
N ALA A 85 28.83 13.12 7.61
CA ALA A 85 28.81 14.08 8.69
C ALA A 85 30.26 14.48 8.97
N ARG A 86 30.69 15.65 8.42
CA ARG A 86 31.67 16.55 9.08
C ARG A 86 31.87 17.83 8.27
N ALA A 87 31.77 18.90 9.03
CA ALA A 87 32.35 20.23 8.84
C ALA A 87 31.67 21.22 7.88
N ALA A 88 30.92 22.16 8.45
CA ALA A 88 31.31 23.58 8.41
C ALA A 88 30.42 24.37 9.35
N SER A 89 31.03 24.86 10.38
CA SER A 89 30.57 25.96 11.27
C SER A 89 30.69 27.29 10.52
N GLY A 90 29.73 28.21 10.74
CA GLY A 90 29.97 29.62 10.43
C GLY A 90 28.75 30.47 10.16
N SER A 91 28.22 31.11 11.22
CA SER A 91 27.93 32.53 11.33
C SER A 91 26.77 33.24 10.64
N SER A 92 25.96 33.84 11.47
CA SER A 92 25.27 35.16 11.40
C SER A 92 23.86 35.24 10.80
N ALA A 93 22.91 35.51 11.71
CA ALA A 93 21.67 36.26 11.44
C ALA A 93 21.98 37.79 11.32
N PRO A 94 21.05 38.66 10.84
CA PRO A 94 19.77 38.90 11.49
C PRO A 94 18.56 39.15 10.53
N GLY A 95 17.32 39.01 11.07
CA GLY A 95 16.08 39.50 10.48
C GLY A 95 15.87 41.02 10.58
N PRO A 96 14.64 41.61 10.55
CA PRO A 96 13.31 41.11 10.25
C PRO A 96 12.52 41.96 9.21
N ALA A 97 11.37 41.56 8.69
CA ALA A 97 10.19 42.42 8.45
C ALA A 97 8.99 41.67 7.84
N ALA A 98 7.88 41.65 8.50
CA ALA A 98 6.54 41.61 7.95
C ALA A 98 6.02 43.06 7.85
N PRO A 99 4.85 43.41 7.23
CA PRO A 99 3.63 42.66 6.97
C PRO A 99 2.97 42.96 5.60
N GLY A 100 1.90 42.25 5.24
CA GLY A 100 0.99 42.66 4.18
C GLY A 100 0.02 41.57 3.72
N ALA A 101 -1.14 41.45 4.33
CA ALA A 101 -2.36 41.00 3.69
C ALA A 101 -3.16 42.26 3.30
N PRO A 102 -4.20 42.24 2.41
CA PRO A 102 -5.18 41.24 2.14
C PRO A 102 -5.59 41.11 0.64
N GLY A 103 -6.44 40.12 0.28
CA GLY A 103 -7.10 40.10 -1.02
C GLY A 103 -7.88 38.82 -1.28
N SER A 104 -9.12 38.78 -0.75
CA SER A 104 -10.16 37.84 -1.19
C SER A 104 -10.50 38.01 -2.65
N SER A 105 -10.55 36.92 -3.42
CA SER A 105 -11.47 36.76 -4.54
C SER A 105 -11.62 35.28 -4.88
N VAL A 106 -12.80 34.75 -4.61
CA VAL A 106 -13.29 33.45 -5.04
C VAL A 106 -13.76 33.59 -6.50
N PRO A 107 -13.32 32.80 -7.45
CA PRO A 107 -14.00 32.70 -8.73
C PRO A 107 -15.04 31.57 -8.73
N ALA A 108 -16.13 31.86 -9.43
CA ALA A 108 -17.36 31.15 -9.53
C ALA A 108 -17.24 29.74 -10.15
N ARG A 109 -18.16 28.93 -9.71
CA ARG A 109 -18.58 27.62 -10.17
C ARG A 109 -18.78 27.61 -11.69
N ALA A 110 -18.06 26.75 -12.41
CA ALA A 110 -18.32 26.45 -13.82
C ALA A 110 -19.40 25.36 -13.93
N GLU A 111 -20.39 25.62 -14.75
CA GLU A 111 -21.47 24.69 -15.10
C GLU A 111 -20.98 23.61 -16.10
N PRO A 112 -21.58 22.40 -16.10
CA PRO A 112 -21.20 21.33 -17.02
C PRO A 112 -21.71 21.61 -18.43
N GLY A 113 -20.83 21.55 -19.41
CA GLY A 113 -21.15 21.62 -20.85
C GLY A 113 -21.79 20.33 -21.38
N PRO A 114 -22.47 20.41 -22.54
CA PRO A 114 -23.29 19.32 -23.07
C PRO A 114 -22.46 18.16 -23.64
N PRO A 115 -23.09 16.97 -23.80
CA PRO A 115 -22.39 15.76 -24.24
C PRO A 115 -22.00 15.84 -25.72
N VAL A 116 -20.78 15.40 -26.03
CA VAL A 116 -20.27 15.28 -27.41
C VAL A 116 -20.58 13.88 -27.95
N ASP A 117 -21.40 13.87 -29.00
CA ASP A 117 -21.73 12.67 -29.77
C ASP A 117 -20.50 12.11 -30.48
N GLY A 118 -20.29 10.81 -30.28
CA GLY A 118 -19.24 10.05 -30.92
C GLY A 118 -19.52 9.78 -32.38
N ARG A 119 -18.59 10.10 -33.25
CA ARG A 119 -18.53 9.57 -34.62
C ARG A 119 -17.14 9.06 -34.92
N ALA A 120 -17.10 7.79 -35.29
CA ALA A 120 -15.92 7.06 -35.71
C ALA A 120 -15.33 7.65 -36.99
N ALA A 121 -14.01 7.78 -37.02
CA ALA A 121 -13.26 7.89 -38.30
C ALA A 121 -11.82 7.37 -38.12
N GLY A 122 -11.50 6.36 -38.90
CA GLY A 122 -10.27 6.17 -39.66
C GLY A 122 -8.93 6.10 -38.92
N ARG A 123 -8.35 4.90 -38.82
CA ARG A 123 -6.91 4.69 -38.59
C ARG A 123 -6.10 5.20 -39.81
N PRO A 124 -4.95 5.80 -39.61
CA PRO A 124 -3.81 5.61 -40.49
C PRO A 124 -2.57 5.06 -39.75
N GLY A 125 -1.93 4.12 -40.44
CA GLY A 125 -0.51 3.93 -40.63
C GLY A 125 0.40 3.80 -39.42
N GLN A 126 0.86 2.56 -39.18
CA GLN A 126 2.01 2.23 -38.36
C GLN A 126 3.28 2.69 -39.09
N ASP A 127 4.08 3.54 -38.46
CA ASP A 127 5.50 3.63 -38.71
C ASP A 127 6.26 3.22 -37.47
N ALA A 128 7.01 2.14 -37.64
CA ALA A 128 7.82 1.51 -36.60
C ALA A 128 9.02 2.39 -36.27
N VAL A 129 9.16 2.81 -35.01
CA VAL A 129 10.44 3.22 -34.45
C VAL A 129 10.95 2.08 -33.57
N ALA A 130 11.98 1.41 -34.05
CA ALA A 130 12.67 0.34 -33.33
C ALA A 130 13.52 0.94 -32.19
N GLY A 131 13.43 0.30 -31.03
CA GLY A 131 14.43 0.36 -29.96
C GLY A 131 14.02 1.09 -28.72
N GLN A 132 13.37 0.36 -27.81
CA GLN A 132 13.46 0.41 -26.35
C GLN A 132 12.48 -0.63 -25.83
N ASP A 133 12.87 -1.37 -24.80
CA ASP A 133 12.17 -2.53 -24.21
C ASP A 133 10.65 -2.34 -24.18
N ALA A 134 9.95 -3.04 -25.06
CA ALA A 134 8.50 -3.03 -25.14
C ALA A 134 7.98 -3.74 -23.88
N VAL A 135 7.60 -2.95 -22.88
CA VAL A 135 6.63 -3.36 -21.89
C VAL A 135 5.40 -3.76 -22.68
N THR A 136 5.17 -5.06 -22.83
CA THR A 136 4.02 -5.57 -23.56
C THR A 136 2.78 -5.03 -22.86
N GLY A 137 1.91 -4.33 -23.58
CA GLY A 137 0.75 -3.60 -23.02
C GLY A 137 -0.26 -4.48 -22.24
N GLN A 138 0.01 -5.77 -22.06
CA GLN A 138 -0.75 -6.70 -21.23
C GLN A 138 -0.55 -6.47 -19.72
N ASP A 139 0.56 -5.85 -19.31
CA ASP A 139 0.89 -5.62 -17.91
C ASP A 139 0.33 -4.31 -17.34
N MET A 140 -0.24 -3.45 -18.20
CA MET A 140 -0.72 -2.11 -17.82
C MET A 140 -2.20 -2.10 -17.37
N VAL A 141 -2.98 -3.13 -17.70
CA VAL A 141 -4.42 -3.20 -17.40
C VAL A 141 -4.73 -4.50 -16.68
N ALA A 142 -5.10 -4.42 -15.41
CA ALA A 142 -5.51 -5.56 -14.60
C ALA A 142 -7.05 -5.72 -14.62
N CYS A 143 -7.55 -6.72 -15.32
CA CYS A 143 -8.97 -7.04 -15.33
C CYS A 143 -9.41 -7.74 -14.03
N PRO A 144 -10.66 -7.55 -13.53
CA PRO A 144 -11.11 -8.11 -12.26
C PRO A 144 -10.86 -9.62 -12.11
N GLY A 145 -11.10 -10.43 -13.15
CA GLY A 145 -10.89 -11.88 -13.09
C GLY A 145 -9.42 -12.34 -13.15
N GLN A 146 -8.47 -11.44 -13.25
CA GLN A 146 -7.03 -11.75 -13.35
C GLN A 146 -6.22 -11.20 -12.18
N ARG A 147 -6.89 -10.53 -11.23
CA ARG A 147 -6.22 -9.92 -10.09
C ARG A 147 -5.79 -10.94 -9.06
N GLU A 148 -4.68 -10.68 -8.42
CA GLU A 148 -4.21 -11.44 -7.28
C GLU A 148 -4.99 -11.04 -6.04
N ILE A 149 -5.49 -12.04 -5.32
CA ILE A 149 -6.22 -11.85 -4.08
C ILE A 149 -5.43 -12.44 -2.93
N LEU A 150 -5.32 -11.66 -1.87
CA LEU A 150 -4.76 -12.05 -0.60
C LEU A 150 -5.88 -12.07 0.45
N GLU A 151 -6.23 -13.26 0.89
CA GLU A 151 -7.11 -13.44 2.05
C GLU A 151 -6.27 -13.33 3.31
N LEU A 152 -6.67 -12.45 4.21
CA LEU A 152 -6.03 -12.21 5.48
C LEU A 152 -6.93 -12.70 6.61
N ASP A 153 -6.35 -12.98 7.77
CA ASP A 153 -7.11 -13.28 8.97
C ASP A 153 -8.03 -12.10 9.36
N SER A 154 -9.00 -12.36 10.23
CA SER A 154 -9.93 -11.34 10.71
C SER A 154 -10.86 -10.75 9.63
N GLY A 155 -11.17 -11.50 8.57
CA GLY A 155 -12.17 -11.14 7.55
C GLY A 155 -11.76 -9.97 6.67
N VAL A 156 -10.48 -9.84 6.37
CA VAL A 156 -9.94 -8.83 5.45
C VAL A 156 -9.44 -9.49 4.17
N THR A 157 -9.79 -8.89 3.03
CA THR A 157 -9.31 -9.34 1.71
C THR A 157 -8.68 -8.16 0.99
N TRP A 158 -7.52 -8.38 0.40
CA TRP A 158 -6.85 -7.45 -0.49
C TRP A 158 -6.82 -8.01 -1.90
N GLU A 159 -7.23 -7.19 -2.85
CA GLU A 159 -7.16 -7.48 -4.28
C GLU A 159 -6.22 -6.44 -4.92
N ARG A 160 -5.14 -6.90 -5.55
CA ARG A 160 -4.18 -6.01 -6.20
C ARG A 160 -4.78 -5.44 -7.49
N LEU A 161 -5.01 -4.13 -7.53
CA LEU A 161 -5.61 -3.43 -8.66
C LEU A 161 -4.63 -3.19 -9.80
N GLY A 162 -3.36 -3.11 -9.49
CA GLY A 162 -2.31 -2.90 -10.47
C GLY A 162 -0.93 -2.85 -9.82
N HIS A 163 0.09 -2.94 -10.66
CA HIS A 163 1.48 -2.84 -10.27
C HIS A 163 2.26 -2.19 -11.41
N ALA A 164 3.08 -1.20 -11.07
CA ALA A 164 4.03 -0.61 -12.01
C ALA A 164 5.45 -1.06 -11.63
N PRO A 165 6.24 -1.59 -12.60
CA PRO A 165 7.61 -2.02 -12.32
C PRO A 165 8.43 -0.91 -11.66
N GLY A 166 9.11 -1.23 -10.56
CA GLY A 166 9.91 -0.27 -9.81
C GLY A 166 9.12 0.69 -8.91
N SER A 167 7.79 0.64 -8.92
CA SER A 167 6.96 1.42 -8.00
C SER A 167 6.90 0.75 -6.64
N GLN A 168 6.95 1.55 -5.58
CA GLN A 168 6.74 1.11 -4.19
C GLN A 168 5.34 1.51 -3.69
N VAL A 169 4.34 1.35 -4.55
CA VAL A 169 2.95 1.68 -4.23
C VAL A 169 2.10 0.43 -4.25
N ASP A 170 1.52 0.08 -3.12
CA ASP A 170 0.46 -0.93 -3.05
C ASP A 170 -0.85 -0.29 -3.50
N PHE A 171 -1.38 -0.71 -4.66
CA PHE A 171 -2.66 -0.25 -5.19
C PHE A 171 -3.69 -1.36 -5.04
N LEU A 172 -4.58 -1.22 -4.06
CA LEU A 172 -5.40 -2.30 -3.53
C LEU A 172 -6.89 -1.95 -3.54
N LEU A 173 -7.72 -2.92 -3.87
CA LEU A 173 -9.11 -2.96 -3.43
C LEU A 173 -9.15 -3.74 -2.11
N VAL A 174 -9.56 -3.06 -1.04
CA VAL A 174 -9.58 -3.62 0.31
C VAL A 174 -11.02 -3.89 0.71
N SER A 175 -11.29 -5.09 1.20
CA SER A 175 -12.61 -5.48 1.70
C SER A 175 -12.52 -5.95 3.14
N TYR A 176 -13.39 -5.39 4.00
CA TYR A 176 -13.58 -5.81 5.38
C TYR A 176 -14.97 -6.45 5.52
N ALA A 177 -15.03 -7.73 5.80
CA ALA A 177 -16.29 -8.39 6.14
C ALA A 177 -16.94 -7.77 7.40
N PRO A 178 -18.22 -7.98 7.68
CA PRO A 178 -18.83 -7.58 8.95
C PRO A 178 -18.00 -8.10 10.15
N GLY A 179 -17.61 -7.21 11.06
CA GLY A 179 -16.72 -7.51 12.17
C GLY A 179 -15.22 -7.58 11.81
N GLY A 180 -14.88 -7.53 10.52
CA GLY A 180 -13.50 -7.58 10.03
C GLY A 180 -12.65 -6.44 10.55
N CYS A 181 -11.36 -6.71 10.80
CA CYS A 181 -10.44 -5.73 11.38
C CYS A 181 -8.99 -5.95 10.92
N SER A 182 -8.22 -4.86 10.82
CA SER A 182 -6.81 -4.91 10.46
C SER A 182 -5.90 -5.40 11.58
N SER A 183 -6.35 -5.20 12.83
CA SER A 183 -5.58 -5.54 14.04
C SER A 183 -6.53 -6.06 15.12
N PRO A 184 -6.04 -6.88 16.06
CA PRO A 184 -6.80 -7.26 17.24
C PRO A 184 -7.32 -6.04 18.01
N PRO A 185 -8.42 -6.16 18.78
CA PRO A 185 -8.94 -5.06 19.58
C PRO A 185 -7.87 -4.47 20.51
N GLY A 186 -7.79 -3.12 20.53
CA GLY A 186 -6.82 -2.40 21.35
C GLY A 186 -5.39 -2.35 20.80
N HIS A 187 -5.13 -2.97 19.66
CA HIS A 187 -3.83 -2.90 18.99
C HIS A 187 -3.90 -1.99 17.77
N LEU A 188 -2.93 -1.10 17.64
CA LEU A 188 -2.72 -0.23 16.49
C LEU A 188 -1.46 -0.70 15.74
N MET A 189 -1.53 -0.73 14.43
CA MET A 189 -0.37 -1.02 13.59
C MET A 189 0.35 0.27 13.20
N GLN A 190 1.61 0.15 12.86
CA GLN A 190 2.45 1.21 12.29
C GLN A 190 3.36 0.56 11.26
N HIS A 191 3.58 1.24 10.16
CA HIS A 191 4.56 0.85 9.15
C HIS A 191 5.11 2.07 8.41
N PRO A 192 6.23 1.96 7.69
CA PRO A 192 6.72 3.05 6.85
C PRO A 192 5.76 3.40 5.72
N GLY A 193 5.77 4.66 5.29
CA GLY A 193 5.03 5.12 4.12
C GLY A 193 3.86 6.03 4.43
N THR A 194 3.01 6.23 3.42
CA THR A 194 1.81 7.07 3.48
C THR A 194 0.63 6.30 2.91
N GLU A 195 -0.49 6.36 3.62
CA GLU A 195 -1.74 5.75 3.17
C GLU A 195 -2.70 6.79 2.64
N TYR A 196 -3.39 6.41 1.55
CA TYR A 196 -4.53 7.12 0.98
C TYR A 196 -5.66 6.10 0.79
N GLY A 197 -6.80 6.36 1.41
CA GLY A 197 -7.98 5.50 1.33
C GLY A 197 -9.18 6.25 0.81
N TYR A 198 -10.01 5.57 0.01
CA TYR A 198 -11.30 6.06 -0.44
C TYR A 198 -12.33 4.96 -0.31
N LEU A 199 -13.39 5.20 0.47
CA LEU A 199 -14.43 4.22 0.71
C LEU A 199 -15.46 4.23 -0.42
N LEU A 200 -15.67 3.07 -1.05
CA LEU A 200 -16.64 2.88 -2.13
C LEU A 200 -18.02 2.46 -1.62
N ARG A 201 -18.07 1.58 -0.61
CA ARG A 201 -19.32 1.06 -0.05
C ARG A 201 -19.13 0.54 1.37
N GLY A 202 -20.25 0.41 2.10
CA GLY A 202 -20.27 0.00 3.49
C GLY A 202 -19.82 1.13 4.42
N GLU A 203 -19.46 0.80 5.64
CA GLU A 203 -18.93 1.72 6.64
C GLU A 203 -17.64 1.16 7.23
N LEU A 204 -16.64 2.00 7.43
CA LEU A 204 -15.36 1.61 7.99
C LEU A 204 -14.96 2.59 9.09
N VAL A 205 -14.64 2.09 10.27
CA VAL A 205 -14.06 2.89 11.34
C VAL A 205 -12.55 2.84 11.21
N VAL A 206 -11.92 4.01 11.02
CA VAL A 206 -10.47 4.19 11.11
C VAL A 206 -10.12 4.84 12.44
N THR A 207 -9.18 4.23 13.18
CA THR A 207 -8.61 4.82 14.39
C THR A 207 -7.21 5.30 14.07
N LEU A 208 -6.93 6.58 14.34
CA LEU A 208 -5.64 7.25 14.17
C LEU A 208 -5.18 7.77 15.52
N GLY A 209 -4.17 7.13 16.11
CA GLY A 209 -3.76 7.41 17.48
C GLY A 209 -4.90 7.17 18.47
N SER A 210 -5.37 8.22 19.12
CA SER A 210 -6.47 8.17 20.09
C SER A 210 -7.84 8.55 19.51
N ARG A 211 -7.92 8.87 18.21
CA ARG A 211 -9.17 9.34 17.57
C ARG A 211 -9.70 8.29 16.61
N SER A 212 -11.00 8.07 16.66
CA SER A 212 -11.69 7.20 15.70
C SER A 212 -12.62 8.02 14.81
N HIS A 213 -12.61 7.72 13.53
CA HIS A 213 -13.42 8.34 12.50
C HIS A 213 -14.23 7.26 11.79
N ARG A 214 -15.51 7.51 11.56
CA ARG A 214 -16.35 6.65 10.73
C ARG A 214 -16.31 7.18 9.31
N LEU A 215 -15.88 6.34 8.39
CA LEU A 215 -15.94 6.59 6.96
C LEU A 215 -17.23 6.01 6.39
N THR A 216 -17.87 6.77 5.51
CA THR A 216 -19.04 6.39 4.70
C THR A 216 -18.67 6.48 3.21
N PRO A 217 -19.45 5.88 2.30
CA PRO A 217 -19.14 5.94 0.86
C PRO A 217 -18.92 7.37 0.36
N GLY A 218 -17.80 7.59 -0.32
CA GLY A 218 -17.35 8.89 -0.78
C GLY A 218 -16.34 9.57 0.14
N ASP A 219 -16.20 9.12 1.38
CA ASP A 219 -15.18 9.65 2.28
C ASP A 219 -13.78 9.15 1.90
N SER A 220 -12.78 9.98 2.16
CA SER A 220 -11.38 9.66 1.99
C SER A 220 -10.59 9.91 3.27
N VAL A 221 -9.47 9.20 3.40
CA VAL A 221 -8.51 9.37 4.48
C VAL A 221 -7.10 9.40 3.90
N SER A 222 -6.24 10.25 4.47
CA SER A 222 -4.82 10.26 4.14
C SER A 222 -3.99 10.59 5.38
N PHE A 223 -2.93 9.82 5.61
CA PHE A 223 -2.04 10.03 6.76
C PHE A 223 -0.72 9.29 6.55
N THR A 224 0.32 9.69 7.29
CA THR A 224 1.56 8.92 7.36
C THR A 224 1.32 7.64 8.15
N SER A 225 1.69 6.48 7.59
CA SER A 225 1.47 5.17 8.19
C SER A 225 2.30 4.92 9.46
N ALA A 226 3.26 5.82 9.76
CA ALA A 226 3.92 5.88 11.05
C ALA A 226 2.98 6.32 12.20
N THR A 227 1.82 6.93 11.88
CA THR A 227 0.76 7.18 12.86
C THR A 227 0.16 5.85 13.29
N PRO A 228 0.07 5.53 14.60
CA PRO A 228 -0.61 4.32 15.06
C PRO A 228 -2.04 4.28 14.55
N HIS A 229 -2.43 3.20 13.87
CA HIS A 229 -3.74 3.13 13.22
C HIS A 229 -4.33 1.73 13.19
N SER A 230 -5.64 1.65 13.01
CA SER A 230 -6.37 0.41 12.75
C SER A 230 -7.67 0.69 11.99
N TYR A 231 -8.16 -0.34 11.32
CA TYR A 231 -9.42 -0.32 10.59
C TYR A 231 -10.35 -1.40 11.13
N ARG A 232 -11.64 -1.09 11.22
CA ARG A 232 -12.66 -2.06 11.66
C ARG A 232 -13.98 -1.78 10.97
N ASN A 233 -14.58 -2.82 10.40
CA ASN A 233 -15.96 -2.79 9.95
C ASN A 233 -16.88 -3.15 11.13
N GLN A 234 -17.62 -2.18 11.62
CA GLN A 234 -18.64 -2.34 12.68
C GLN A 234 -20.06 -2.50 12.11
N GLY A 235 -20.21 -2.43 10.80
CA GLY A 235 -21.47 -2.58 10.10
C GLY A 235 -21.85 -4.04 9.87
N THR A 236 -22.99 -4.23 9.23
CA THR A 236 -23.58 -5.55 8.91
C THR A 236 -23.35 -5.97 7.46
N VAL A 237 -22.75 -5.11 6.64
CA VAL A 237 -22.40 -5.36 5.24
C VAL A 237 -20.90 -5.16 5.05
N PRO A 238 -20.28 -5.77 4.03
CA PRO A 238 -18.88 -5.55 3.74
C PRO A 238 -18.57 -4.08 3.46
N ALA A 239 -17.48 -3.57 4.07
CA ALA A 239 -16.90 -2.28 3.74
C ALA A 239 -15.82 -2.49 2.67
N VAL A 240 -15.90 -1.76 1.57
CA VAL A 240 -14.99 -1.89 0.43
C VAL A 240 -14.49 -0.53 -0.01
N GLY A 241 -13.20 -0.42 -0.22
CA GLY A 241 -12.58 0.81 -0.66
C GLY A 241 -11.29 0.58 -1.44
N VAL A 242 -10.81 1.64 -2.05
CA VAL A 242 -9.52 1.66 -2.75
C VAL A 242 -8.47 2.26 -1.82
N TRP A 243 -7.33 1.59 -1.70
CA TRP A 243 -6.19 2.02 -0.90
C TRP A 243 -4.93 2.12 -1.74
N PHE A 244 -4.19 3.19 -1.54
CA PHE A 244 -2.81 3.35 -1.97
C PHE A 244 -1.92 3.40 -0.73
N VAL A 245 -0.92 2.55 -0.68
CA VAL A 245 0.11 2.62 0.36
C VAL A 245 1.43 2.87 -0.35
N ALA A 246 1.90 4.11 -0.29
CA ALA A 246 3.18 4.51 -0.84
C ALA A 246 4.29 4.20 0.16
N GLY A 247 5.34 3.50 -0.27
CA GLY A 247 6.55 3.28 0.51
C GLY A 247 7.30 4.59 0.83
N PRO A 248 8.29 4.55 1.73
CA PRO A 248 9.01 5.76 2.17
C PRO A 248 9.74 6.51 1.05
N ASP A 249 10.06 5.84 -0.05
CA ASP A 249 10.79 6.40 -1.20
C ASP A 249 9.85 6.77 -2.37
N GLY A 250 8.54 6.66 -2.19
CA GLY A 250 7.51 6.88 -3.22
C GLY A 250 6.69 8.16 -3.07
N ALA A 251 7.13 9.10 -2.24
CA ALA A 251 6.48 10.39 -2.02
C ALA A 251 7.32 11.54 -2.58
#